data_1a92ef9de1e1064101eca8117b3e3fa6
#
_entry.id   1a92ef9de1e1064101eca8117b3e3fa6
#
_cell.length_a   1.000
_cell.length_b   1.000
_cell.length_c   1.000
_cell.angle_alpha   90.00
_cell.angle_beta   90.00
_cell.angle_gamma   90.00
#
_symmetry.space_group_name_H-M   'P 1'
#
loop_
_entity.id
_entity.type
_entity.pdbx_description
1 polymer ?
#
loop_
_entity_poly.entity_id
_entity_poly.type
_entity_poly.pdbx_seq_one_letter_code
_entity_poly.pdbx_strand_id
1 'polypeptide(L)'
;MLAEDSYLIRIGRLSYLVAYLEWAVLGDLPHIPGLPPDLGVRKLAGMTTGRLGQTLQSKKILQQVADVDTQDWLRRSGELLEITARDRNSVLHARPATVDGKQMLYRWHPEGNQVFAVDEAWLEAAEQRIRDAIRELSVRRVATF
;
A
#
# COMPACT_ATOMS: atom_id res chain seq x y z
N MET A 1 -6.66 20.36 21.19
CA MET A 1 -5.20 20.42 20.97
C MET A 1 -4.84 19.58 19.77
N LEU A 2 -3.99 20.08 18.90
CA LEU A 2 -3.53 19.32 17.74
C LEU A 2 -2.21 18.62 18.05
N ALA A 3 -1.88 17.58 17.30
CA ALA A 3 -0.59 16.94 17.36
C ALA A 3 0.52 17.88 16.86
N GLU A 4 1.76 17.57 17.20
CA GLU A 4 2.93 18.32 16.75
C GLU A 4 3.09 18.20 15.22
N ASP A 5 3.62 19.26 14.60
CA ASP A 5 3.83 19.32 13.16
C ASP A 5 4.73 18.19 12.66
N SER A 6 5.77 17.83 13.40
CA SER A 6 6.66 16.71 13.06
C SER A 6 5.90 15.38 12.94
N TYR A 7 4.94 15.15 13.81
CA TYR A 7 4.07 13.97 13.76
C TYR A 7 3.14 14.01 12.55
N LEU A 8 2.51 15.17 12.31
CA LEU A 8 1.62 15.34 11.15
C LEU A 8 2.36 15.19 9.82
N ILE A 9 3.60 15.63 9.75
CA ILE A 9 4.48 15.46 8.59
C ILE A 9 4.73 13.97 8.32
N ARG A 10 4.99 13.18 9.36
CA ARG A 10 5.18 11.72 9.19
C ARG A 10 3.94 11.03 8.64
N ILE A 11 2.76 11.42 9.11
CA ILE A 11 1.48 10.88 8.58
C ILE A 11 1.33 11.25 7.11
N GLY A 12 1.59 12.49 6.75
CA GLY A 12 1.54 12.95 5.36
C GLY A 12 2.53 12.21 4.46
N ARG A 13 3.74 11.96 4.97
CA ARG A 13 4.76 11.19 4.23
C ARG A 13 4.31 9.76 3.99
N LEU A 14 3.73 9.11 4.98
CA LEU A 14 3.17 7.75 4.83
C LEU A 14 2.13 7.71 3.71
N SER A 15 1.19 8.65 3.72
CA SER A 15 0.14 8.74 2.70
C SER A 15 0.72 8.97 1.30
N TYR A 16 1.71 9.84 1.19
CA TYR A 16 2.39 10.09 -0.08
C TYR A 16 3.09 8.84 -0.61
N LEU A 17 3.79 8.11 0.25
CA LEU A 17 4.51 6.90 -0.16
C LEU A 17 3.56 5.79 -0.62
N VAL A 18 2.40 5.64 0.01
CA VAL A 18 1.38 4.68 -0.47
C VAL A 18 0.88 5.07 -1.86
N ALA A 19 0.57 6.35 -2.07
CA ALA A 19 0.17 6.85 -3.38
C ALA A 19 1.27 6.68 -4.42
N TYR A 20 2.52 6.87 -4.05
CA TYR A 20 3.67 6.64 -4.93
C TYR A 20 3.77 5.17 -5.35
N LEU A 21 3.60 4.24 -4.41
CA LEU A 21 3.63 2.81 -4.73
C LEU A 21 2.49 2.42 -5.69
N GLU A 22 1.28 2.90 -5.45
CA GLU A 22 0.15 2.70 -6.37
C GLU A 22 0.48 3.19 -7.78
N TRP A 23 1.00 4.40 -7.86
CA TRP A 23 1.32 5.02 -9.14
C TRP A 23 2.44 4.29 -9.87
N ALA A 24 3.44 3.79 -9.14
CA ALA A 24 4.52 2.99 -9.72
C ALA A 24 3.97 1.71 -10.36
N VAL A 25 3.06 1.01 -9.67
CA VAL A 25 2.41 -0.20 -10.21
C VAL A 25 1.56 0.14 -11.44
N LEU A 26 0.71 1.15 -11.34
CA LEU A 26 -0.16 1.56 -12.45
C LEU A 26 0.64 2.03 -13.66
N GLY A 27 1.78 2.69 -13.43
CA GLY A 27 2.66 3.16 -14.50
C GLY A 27 3.39 2.04 -15.23
N ASP A 28 3.67 0.94 -14.55
CA ASP A 28 4.35 -0.21 -15.15
C ASP A 28 3.40 -1.10 -15.98
N LEU A 29 2.13 -1.21 -15.57
CA LEU A 29 1.16 -2.09 -16.22
C LEU A 29 1.03 -1.90 -17.73
N PRO A 30 0.96 -0.68 -18.29
CA PRO A 30 0.84 -0.50 -19.74
C PRO A 30 2.03 -1.00 -20.54
N HIS A 31 3.17 -1.19 -19.89
CA HIS A 31 4.41 -1.66 -20.52
C HIS A 31 4.56 -3.18 -20.49
N ILE A 32 3.63 -3.89 -19.87
CA ILE A 32 3.65 -5.35 -19.80
C ILE A 32 2.82 -5.92 -20.94
N PRO A 33 3.45 -6.69 -21.86
CA PRO A 33 2.71 -7.28 -22.97
C PRO A 33 1.80 -8.44 -22.50
N GLY A 34 0.71 -8.64 -23.21
CA GLY A 34 -0.18 -9.81 -22.98
C GLY A 34 -1.06 -9.75 -21.74
N LEU A 35 -1.26 -8.58 -21.18
CA LEU A 35 -2.18 -8.44 -20.04
C LEU A 35 -3.65 -8.48 -20.50
N PRO A 36 -4.53 -9.10 -19.68
CA PRO A 36 -5.96 -9.10 -19.99
C PRO A 36 -6.55 -7.69 -19.92
N PRO A 37 -7.64 -7.41 -20.69
CA PRO A 37 -8.29 -6.09 -20.71
C PRO A 37 -8.77 -5.59 -19.34
N ASP A 38 -9.06 -6.52 -18.42
CA ASP A 38 -9.48 -6.17 -17.05
C ASP A 38 -8.40 -5.42 -16.25
N LEU A 39 -7.15 -5.48 -16.68
CA LEU A 39 -6.04 -4.74 -16.07
C LEU A 39 -5.77 -3.41 -16.77
N GLY A 40 -6.76 -2.83 -17.43
CA GLY A 40 -6.65 -1.48 -18.00
C GLY A 40 -6.50 -0.40 -16.91
N VAL A 41 -5.56 0.53 -17.13
CA VAL A 41 -5.21 1.58 -16.14
C VAL A 41 -6.42 2.42 -15.75
N ARG A 42 -7.31 2.74 -16.68
CA ARG A 42 -8.51 3.54 -16.40
C ARG A 42 -9.42 2.89 -15.37
N LYS A 43 -9.58 1.56 -15.45
CA LYS A 43 -10.39 0.79 -14.51
C LYS A 43 -9.70 0.68 -13.15
N LEU A 44 -8.40 0.39 -13.17
CA LEU A 44 -7.62 0.16 -11.97
C LEU A 44 -7.38 1.44 -11.15
N ALA A 45 -7.17 2.57 -11.83
CA ALA A 45 -6.90 3.85 -11.18
C ALA A 45 -8.05 4.35 -10.28
N GLY A 46 -9.28 3.89 -10.53
CA GLY A 46 -10.44 4.20 -9.69
C GLY A 46 -10.60 3.32 -8.46
N MET A 47 -9.75 2.31 -8.30
CA MET A 47 -9.83 1.37 -7.16
C MET A 47 -9.09 1.90 -5.94
N THR A 48 -9.51 1.44 -4.75
CA THR A 48 -8.72 1.63 -3.53
C THR A 48 -7.43 0.81 -3.61
N THR A 49 -6.42 1.18 -2.84
CA THR A 49 -5.13 0.46 -2.81
C THR A 49 -5.32 -1.03 -2.53
N GLY A 50 -6.13 -1.37 -1.53
CA GLY A 50 -6.39 -2.76 -1.17
C GLY A 50 -7.08 -3.53 -2.27
N ARG A 51 -8.08 -2.93 -2.90
CA ARG A 51 -8.80 -3.56 -4.02
C ARG A 51 -7.92 -3.72 -5.25
N LEU A 52 -7.08 -2.75 -5.55
CA LEU A 52 -6.08 -2.87 -6.60
C LEU A 52 -5.17 -4.06 -6.34
N GLY A 53 -4.65 -4.18 -5.13
CA GLY A 53 -3.82 -5.30 -4.72
C GLY A 53 -4.50 -6.66 -4.88
N GLN A 54 -5.76 -6.77 -4.45
CA GLN A 54 -6.56 -8.00 -4.60
C GLN A 54 -6.80 -8.34 -6.07
N THR A 55 -7.08 -7.34 -6.90
CA THR A 55 -7.33 -7.54 -8.33
C THR A 55 -6.10 -8.11 -9.03
N LEU A 56 -4.91 -7.61 -8.74
CA LEU A 56 -3.66 -8.10 -9.34
C LEU A 56 -3.33 -9.54 -8.93
N GLN A 57 -3.83 -10.01 -7.78
CA GLN A 57 -3.62 -11.38 -7.28
C GLN A 57 -4.75 -12.34 -7.65
N SER A 58 -5.79 -11.86 -8.31
CA SER A 58 -6.96 -12.66 -8.65
C SER A 58 -6.58 -13.87 -9.50
N LYS A 59 -7.04 -15.05 -9.10
CA LYS A 59 -6.82 -16.29 -9.88
C LYS A 59 -7.36 -16.15 -11.29
N LYS A 60 -8.51 -15.53 -11.45
CA LYS A 60 -9.14 -15.30 -12.76
C LYS A 60 -8.22 -14.49 -13.68
N ILE A 61 -7.53 -13.49 -13.16
CA ILE A 61 -6.60 -12.67 -13.92
C ILE A 61 -5.31 -13.43 -14.18
N LEU A 62 -4.71 -14.02 -13.16
CA LEU A 62 -3.45 -14.74 -13.30
C LEU A 62 -3.54 -15.91 -14.27
N GLN A 63 -4.67 -16.59 -14.33
CA GLN A 63 -4.89 -17.67 -15.28
C GLN A 63 -4.90 -17.21 -16.75
N GLN A 64 -5.17 -15.94 -17.02
CA GLN A 64 -5.17 -15.37 -18.36
C GLN A 64 -3.78 -14.90 -18.81
N VAL A 65 -2.80 -14.94 -17.93
CA VAL A 65 -1.43 -14.49 -18.20
C VAL A 65 -0.54 -15.71 -18.41
N ALA A 66 0.00 -15.87 -19.62
CA ALA A 66 0.80 -17.04 -19.97
C ALA A 66 2.21 -17.01 -19.37
N ASP A 67 2.80 -15.84 -19.28
CA ASP A 67 4.18 -15.68 -18.82
C ASP A 67 4.27 -15.77 -17.30
N VAL A 68 5.11 -16.68 -16.82
CA VAL A 68 5.28 -16.94 -15.37
C VAL A 68 5.88 -15.75 -14.65
N ASP A 69 6.84 -15.07 -15.26
CA ASP A 69 7.48 -13.90 -14.65
C ASP A 69 6.49 -12.74 -14.50
N THR A 70 5.61 -12.57 -15.48
CA THR A 70 4.53 -11.59 -15.42
C THR A 70 3.53 -11.95 -14.33
N GLN A 71 3.14 -13.23 -14.20
CA GLN A 71 2.28 -13.68 -13.11
C GLN A 71 2.88 -13.38 -11.74
N ASP A 72 4.17 -13.66 -11.57
CA ASP A 72 4.88 -13.40 -10.31
C ASP A 72 4.95 -11.91 -10.00
N TRP A 73 5.20 -11.09 -11.00
CA TRP A 73 5.20 -9.63 -10.82
C TRP A 73 3.82 -9.12 -10.37
N LEU A 74 2.76 -9.56 -11.03
CA LEU A 74 1.38 -9.19 -10.69
C LEU A 74 1.02 -9.61 -9.26
N ARG A 75 1.33 -10.86 -8.92
CA ARG A 75 1.04 -11.40 -7.59
C ARG A 75 1.79 -10.62 -6.51
N ARG A 76 3.08 -10.42 -6.70
CA ARG A 76 3.90 -9.73 -5.70
C ARG A 76 3.55 -8.25 -5.57
N SER A 77 3.31 -7.58 -6.69
CA SER A 77 2.82 -6.19 -6.67
C SER A 77 1.51 -6.08 -5.89
N GLY A 78 0.60 -7.00 -6.13
CA GLY A 78 -0.67 -7.06 -5.42
C GLY A 78 -0.51 -7.28 -3.91
N GLU A 79 0.37 -8.20 -3.50
CA GLU A 79 0.68 -8.44 -2.08
C GLU A 79 1.24 -7.19 -1.40
N LEU A 80 2.18 -6.52 -2.04
CA LEU A 80 2.81 -5.30 -1.51
C LEU A 80 1.78 -4.16 -1.36
N LEU A 81 0.88 -4.01 -2.33
CA LEU A 81 -0.21 -3.04 -2.24
C LEU A 81 -1.16 -3.35 -1.08
N GLU A 82 -1.51 -4.61 -0.85
CA GLU A 82 -2.36 -5.00 0.27
C GLU A 82 -1.68 -4.71 1.62
N ILE A 83 -0.40 -5.02 1.76
CA ILE A 83 0.36 -4.75 2.98
C ILE A 83 0.36 -3.25 3.28
N THR A 84 0.66 -2.43 2.29
CA THR A 84 0.71 -0.97 2.47
C THR A 84 -0.67 -0.36 2.70
N ALA A 85 -1.72 -0.95 2.10
CA ALA A 85 -3.10 -0.54 2.34
C ALA A 85 -3.50 -0.75 3.80
N ARG A 86 -3.07 -1.84 4.43
CA ARG A 86 -3.33 -2.09 5.86
C ARG A 86 -2.70 -1.01 6.73
N ASP A 87 -1.46 -0.64 6.45
CA ASP A 87 -0.77 0.43 7.18
C ASP A 87 -1.51 1.77 7.03
N ARG A 88 -1.85 2.15 5.80
CA ARG A 88 -2.61 3.37 5.56
C ARG A 88 -3.98 3.34 6.24
N ASN A 89 -4.69 2.23 6.16
CA ASN A 89 -6.01 2.10 6.78
C ASN A 89 -5.92 2.20 8.31
N SER A 90 -4.85 1.69 8.91
CA SER A 90 -4.62 1.86 10.34
C SER A 90 -4.55 3.34 10.74
N VAL A 91 -3.93 4.18 9.91
CA VAL A 91 -3.88 5.63 10.15
C VAL A 91 -5.23 6.29 9.88
N LEU A 92 -5.88 5.99 8.74
CA LEU A 92 -7.14 6.62 8.34
C LEU A 92 -8.29 6.32 9.29
N HIS A 93 -8.30 5.15 9.90
CA HIS A 93 -9.34 4.72 10.85
C HIS A 93 -8.96 4.94 12.30
N ALA A 94 -7.79 5.50 12.57
CA ALA A 94 -7.40 5.89 13.91
C ALA A 94 -8.03 7.24 14.30
N ARG A 95 -8.10 7.49 15.59
CA ARG A 95 -8.69 8.70 16.13
C ARG A 95 -7.71 9.43 17.05
N PRO A 96 -7.76 10.76 17.11
CA PRO A 96 -6.90 11.51 18.03
C PRO A 96 -7.14 11.13 19.47
N ALA A 97 -6.06 10.97 20.20
CA ALA A 97 -6.08 10.71 21.64
C ALA A 97 -4.81 11.29 22.28
N THR A 98 -4.85 11.46 23.58
CA THR A 98 -3.67 11.83 24.35
C THR A 98 -2.99 10.58 24.86
N VAL A 99 -1.75 10.36 24.50
CA VAL A 99 -0.93 9.22 24.91
C VAL A 99 0.37 9.75 25.51
N ASP A 100 0.60 9.47 26.80
CA ASP A 100 1.77 9.95 27.52
C ASP A 100 1.99 11.48 27.40
N GLY A 101 0.91 12.24 27.50
CA GLY A 101 0.92 13.69 27.43
C GLY A 101 1.03 14.26 26.02
N LYS A 102 1.11 13.44 24.97
CA LYS A 102 1.19 13.85 23.57
C LYS A 102 -0.06 13.50 22.81
N GLN A 103 -0.44 14.36 21.89
CA GLN A 103 -1.53 14.08 20.95
C GLN A 103 -1.02 13.20 19.82
N MET A 104 -1.69 12.07 19.60
CA MET A 104 -1.40 11.19 18.47
C MET A 104 -2.64 10.40 18.09
N LEU A 105 -2.58 9.65 17.00
CA LEU A 105 -3.65 8.78 16.57
C LEU A 105 -3.61 7.47 17.34
N TYR A 106 -4.80 6.96 17.64
CA TYR A 106 -4.98 5.71 18.35
C TYR A 106 -5.91 4.80 17.57
N ARG A 107 -5.46 3.58 17.31
CA ARG A 107 -6.22 2.62 16.52
C ARG A 107 -7.03 1.71 17.43
N TRP A 108 -8.31 1.71 17.21
CA TRP A 108 -9.24 0.74 17.80
C TRP A 108 -9.43 -0.42 16.83
N HIS A 109 -9.33 -1.64 17.32
CA HIS A 109 -9.58 -2.85 16.52
C HIS A 109 -10.88 -3.50 16.98
N PRO A 110 -11.96 -3.41 16.18
CA PRO A 110 -13.28 -3.89 16.64
C PRO A 110 -13.33 -5.39 16.94
N GLU A 111 -12.57 -6.20 16.22
CA GLU A 111 -12.61 -7.66 16.34
C GLU A 111 -11.87 -8.21 17.56
N GLY A 112 -10.90 -7.49 18.06
CA GLY A 112 -10.05 -7.97 19.17
C GLY A 112 -10.02 -7.07 20.38
N ASN A 113 -10.79 -5.98 20.43
CA ASN A 113 -10.69 -4.95 21.47
C ASN A 113 -9.24 -4.49 21.71
N GLN A 114 -8.36 -4.75 20.74
CA GLN A 114 -6.97 -4.32 20.82
C GLN A 114 -6.89 -2.86 20.41
N VAL A 115 -6.18 -2.10 21.22
CA VAL A 115 -5.97 -0.68 21.02
C VAL A 115 -4.48 -0.44 20.98
N PHE A 116 -4.00 0.23 19.93
CA PHE A 116 -2.60 0.60 19.83
C PHE A 116 -2.44 2.05 19.38
N ALA A 117 -1.39 2.67 19.84
CA ALA A 117 -1.02 4.02 19.41
C ALA A 117 -0.29 3.97 18.09
N VAL A 118 -0.68 4.86 17.17
CA VAL A 118 0.10 5.13 15.95
C VAL A 118 1.18 6.12 16.36
N ASP A 119 2.19 5.62 17.04
CA ASP A 119 3.30 6.42 17.54
C ASP A 119 4.41 6.59 16.49
N GLU A 120 5.46 7.30 16.83
CA GLU A 120 6.58 7.54 15.90
C GLU A 120 7.26 6.24 15.48
N ALA A 121 7.44 5.29 16.40
CA ALA A 121 8.06 4.00 16.10
C ALA A 121 7.20 3.19 15.11
N TRP A 122 5.90 3.20 15.31
CA TRP A 122 4.96 2.54 14.40
C TRP A 122 4.99 3.19 12.99
N LEU A 123 4.98 4.53 12.95
CA LEU A 123 5.05 5.27 11.68
C LEU A 123 6.37 5.02 10.95
N GLU A 124 7.48 4.99 11.67
CA GLU A 124 8.79 4.71 11.09
C GLU A 124 8.85 3.30 10.50
N ALA A 125 8.33 2.30 11.22
CA ALA A 125 8.28 0.92 10.73
C ALA A 125 7.37 0.79 9.51
N ALA A 126 6.22 1.44 9.50
CA ALA A 126 5.30 1.44 8.35
C ALA A 126 5.93 2.14 7.13
N GLU A 127 6.58 3.28 7.32
CA GLU A 127 7.30 3.98 6.27
C GLU A 127 8.39 3.10 5.66
N GLN A 128 9.14 2.40 6.50
CA GLN A 128 10.20 1.50 6.04
C GLN A 128 9.65 0.35 5.19
N ARG A 129 8.53 -0.25 5.61
CA ARG A 129 7.86 -1.31 4.82
C ARG A 129 7.47 -0.81 3.43
N ILE A 130 6.94 0.41 3.32
CA ILE A 130 6.56 0.98 2.04
C ILE A 130 7.77 1.29 1.18
N ARG A 131 8.83 1.83 1.76
CA ARG A 131 10.09 2.11 1.05
C ARG A 131 10.73 0.83 0.52
N ASP A 132 10.69 -0.24 1.31
CA ASP A 132 11.19 -1.55 0.90
C ASP A 132 10.35 -2.12 -0.25
N ALA A 133 9.03 -1.96 -0.20
CA ALA A 133 8.13 -2.36 -1.28
C ALA A 133 8.42 -1.61 -2.59
N ILE A 134 8.62 -0.31 -2.51
CA ILE A 134 8.96 0.52 -3.68
C ILE A 134 10.29 0.05 -4.28
N ARG A 135 11.28 -0.22 -3.44
CA ARG A 135 12.59 -0.71 -3.88
C ARG A 135 12.48 -2.08 -4.53
N GLU A 136 11.74 -3.00 -3.93
CA GLU A 136 11.52 -4.35 -4.47
C GLU A 136 10.89 -4.28 -5.87
N LEU A 137 9.86 -3.46 -6.04
CA LEU A 137 9.20 -3.31 -7.35
C LEU A 137 10.12 -2.70 -8.40
N SER A 138 10.97 -1.74 -8.04
CA SER A 138 11.97 -1.18 -8.95
C SER A 138 12.93 -2.23 -9.47
N VAL A 139 13.43 -3.11 -8.59
CA VAL A 139 14.32 -4.22 -8.96
C VAL A 139 13.60 -5.22 -9.86
N ARG A 140 12.37 -5.61 -9.53
CA ARG A 140 11.57 -6.54 -10.32
C ARG A 140 11.27 -5.98 -11.70
N ARG A 141 10.99 -4.69 -11.80
CA ARG A 141 10.73 -4.03 -13.08
C ARG A 141 11.94 -4.16 -14.04
N VAL A 142 13.14 -3.90 -13.55
CA VAL A 142 14.36 -4.04 -14.34
C VAL A 142 14.57 -5.48 -14.81
N ALA A 143 14.24 -6.46 -13.98
CA ALA A 143 14.39 -7.88 -14.31
C ALA A 143 13.30 -8.39 -15.27
N THR A 144 12.09 -7.80 -15.24
CA THR A 144 10.92 -8.28 -16.00
C THR A 144 10.76 -7.56 -17.35
N PHE A 145 11.13 -6.31 -17.40
CA PHE A 145 10.98 -5.46 -18.60
C PHE A 145 12.37 -5.06 -19.09
#